data_63f11682bd8bd587061c40b75e6d983a
#
_entry.id   63f11682bd8bd587061c40b75e6d983a
#
_cell.length_a   1.000
_cell.length_b   1.000
_cell.length_c   1.000
_cell.angle_alpha   90.00
_cell.angle_beta   90.00
_cell.angle_gamma   90.00
#
_symmetry.space_group_name_H-M   'P 1'
#
loop_
_entity.id
_entity.type
_entity.pdbx_description
1 polymer ?
#
loop_
_entity_poly.entity_id
_entity_poly.type
_entity_poly.pdbx_seq_one_letter_code
_entity_poly.pdbx_strand_id
1 'polypeptide(L)'
;MKILMVCLGNICRSPLAHGIMEHLAKEQGLDWEIESAGTGNWHIGEGPDRRSTRTAREHGIDISGQICRLFRISDFDYYDHIFVMDKRNLADILTMARNDEDRKKVSLLLGDKIVPDPYYDDAQFEPVFLMIEKGCKEILEELN
;
A
#
# COMPACT_ATOMS: atom_id res chain seq x y z
N MET A 1 -14.59 -3.90 -5.62
CA MET A 1 -13.71 -2.86 -5.04
C MET A 1 -12.28 -3.10 -5.49
N LYS A 2 -11.69 -2.08 -6.08
CA LYS A 2 -10.29 -2.13 -6.57
C LYS A 2 -9.47 -1.09 -5.82
N ILE A 3 -8.42 -1.54 -5.12
CA ILE A 3 -7.63 -0.70 -4.22
C ILE A 3 -6.15 -0.80 -4.59
N LEU A 4 -5.48 0.35 -4.66
CA LEU A 4 -4.04 0.43 -4.90
C LEU A 4 -3.34 1.02 -3.68
N MET A 5 -2.30 0.34 -3.22
CA MET A 5 -1.45 0.79 -2.11
C MET A 5 -0.16 1.37 -2.69
N VAL A 6 0.22 2.58 -2.28
CA VAL A 6 1.38 3.29 -2.88
C VAL A 6 2.35 3.75 -1.80
N CYS A 7 3.64 3.49 -2.02
CA CYS A 7 4.71 4.10 -1.23
C CYS A 7 5.83 4.55 -2.17
N LEU A 8 6.98 4.91 -1.63
CA LEU A 8 8.07 5.45 -2.44
C LEU A 8 8.68 4.37 -3.36
N GLY A 9 9.22 3.30 -2.78
CA GLY A 9 9.96 2.28 -3.53
C GLY A 9 9.16 1.05 -3.91
N ASN A 10 7.97 0.88 -3.38
CA ASN A 10 7.13 -0.32 -3.55
C ASN A 10 7.83 -1.61 -3.11
N ILE A 11 8.68 -1.53 -2.09
CA ILE A 11 9.36 -2.71 -1.55
C ILE A 11 9.09 -2.97 -0.06
N CYS A 12 8.70 -1.96 0.71
CA CYS A 12 8.47 -2.11 2.15
C CYS A 12 7.01 -1.92 2.54
N ARG A 13 6.54 -0.66 2.56
CA ARG A 13 5.22 -0.30 3.12
C ARG A 13 4.05 -0.72 2.26
N SER A 14 4.06 -0.39 0.97
CA SER A 14 2.94 -0.74 0.09
C SER A 14 2.80 -2.24 -0.13
N PRO A 15 3.88 -3.03 -0.21
CA PRO A 15 3.75 -4.49 -0.25
C PRO A 15 3.07 -5.06 1.00
N LEU A 16 3.39 -4.53 2.18
CA LEU A 16 2.73 -4.95 3.42
C LEU A 16 1.24 -4.60 3.40
N ALA A 17 0.91 -3.37 3.02
CA ALA A 17 -0.49 -2.92 2.94
C ALA A 17 -1.29 -3.76 1.94
N HIS A 18 -0.70 -4.06 0.79
CA HIS A 18 -1.28 -4.92 -0.24
C HIS A 18 -1.60 -6.30 0.32
N GLY A 19 -0.60 -6.96 0.92
CA GLY A 19 -0.77 -8.30 1.47
C GLY A 19 -1.76 -8.36 2.62
N ILE A 20 -1.70 -7.38 3.53
CA ILE A 20 -2.60 -7.31 4.68
C ILE A 20 -4.04 -7.11 4.23
N MET A 21 -4.28 -6.15 3.34
CA MET A 21 -5.64 -5.87 2.87
C MET A 21 -6.22 -7.06 2.11
N GLU A 22 -5.42 -7.70 1.26
CA GLU A 22 -5.81 -8.91 0.54
C GLU A 22 -6.26 -10.00 1.51
N HIS A 23 -5.45 -10.23 2.54
CA HIS A 23 -5.72 -11.24 3.56
C HIS A 23 -7.03 -10.93 4.31
N LEU A 24 -7.21 -9.69 4.74
CA LEU A 24 -8.40 -9.27 5.48
C LEU A 24 -9.67 -9.37 4.63
N ALA A 25 -9.61 -8.93 3.38
CA ALA A 25 -10.75 -9.01 2.46
C ALA A 25 -11.15 -10.46 2.21
N LYS A 26 -10.16 -11.33 2.01
CA LYS A 26 -10.39 -12.75 1.77
C LYS A 26 -11.01 -13.44 2.97
N GLU A 27 -10.57 -13.10 4.18
CA GLU A 27 -11.16 -13.65 5.42
C GLU A 27 -12.64 -13.32 5.54
N GLN A 28 -13.06 -12.17 5.01
CA GLN A 28 -14.45 -11.74 5.06
C GLN A 28 -15.26 -12.15 3.82
N GLY A 29 -14.66 -12.93 2.93
CA GLY A 29 -15.34 -13.39 1.72
C GLY A 29 -15.58 -12.28 0.69
N LEU A 30 -14.80 -11.19 0.74
CA LEU A 30 -14.94 -10.07 -0.18
C LEU A 30 -14.10 -10.30 -1.44
N ASP A 31 -14.68 -10.01 -2.60
CA ASP A 31 -14.01 -10.15 -3.90
C ASP A 31 -13.34 -8.82 -4.28
N TRP A 32 -12.41 -8.37 -3.45
CA TRP A 32 -11.68 -7.14 -3.67
C TRP A 32 -10.36 -7.40 -4.40
N GLU A 33 -10.04 -6.54 -5.35
CA GLU A 33 -8.77 -6.59 -6.07
C GLU A 33 -7.81 -5.58 -5.44
N ILE A 34 -6.71 -6.06 -4.90
CA ILE A 34 -5.71 -5.23 -4.21
C ILE A 34 -4.39 -5.34 -4.96
N GLU A 35 -3.74 -4.20 -5.21
CA GLU A 35 -2.44 -4.13 -5.84
C GLU A 35 -1.57 -3.10 -5.13
N SER A 36 -0.31 -2.97 -5.53
CA SER A 36 0.60 -1.95 -5.00
C SER A 36 1.51 -1.40 -6.09
N ALA A 37 2.01 -0.19 -5.86
CA ALA A 37 2.91 0.51 -6.77
C ALA A 37 3.81 1.47 -6.01
N GLY A 38 4.85 1.97 -6.66
CA GLY A 38 5.75 2.97 -6.10
C GLY A 38 5.73 4.26 -6.89
N THR A 39 6.12 5.36 -6.24
CA THR A 39 6.31 6.64 -6.92
C THR A 39 7.71 6.76 -7.51
N GLY A 40 8.67 5.96 -7.02
CA GLY A 40 10.04 5.92 -7.52
C GLY A 40 10.31 4.68 -8.35
N ASN A 41 11.35 4.73 -9.16
CA ASN A 41 11.65 3.70 -10.16
C ASN A 41 12.87 2.83 -9.83
N TRP A 42 13.34 2.86 -8.57
CA TRP A 42 14.60 2.19 -8.21
C TRP A 42 14.51 0.66 -8.19
N HIS A 43 13.32 0.11 -7.95
CA HIS A 43 13.14 -1.31 -7.68
C HIS A 43 12.18 -2.02 -8.64
N ILE A 44 11.89 -1.41 -9.78
CA ILE A 44 10.95 -1.99 -10.76
C ILE A 44 11.39 -3.42 -11.13
N GLY A 45 10.44 -4.35 -11.04
CA GLY A 45 10.69 -5.76 -11.36
C GLY A 45 11.22 -6.60 -10.20
N GLU A 46 11.60 -5.97 -9.09
CA GLU A 46 12.09 -6.68 -7.90
C GLU A 46 10.93 -7.14 -7.01
N GLY A 47 11.19 -8.11 -6.16
CA GLY A 47 10.24 -8.51 -5.12
C GLY A 47 10.29 -7.54 -3.93
N PRO A 48 9.39 -7.73 -2.94
CA PRO A 48 9.43 -6.95 -1.71
C PRO A 48 10.75 -7.13 -0.96
N ASP A 49 11.09 -6.14 -0.14
CA ASP A 49 12.24 -6.20 0.76
C ASP A 49 12.12 -7.46 1.62
N ARG A 50 13.26 -8.15 1.81
CA ARG A 50 13.29 -9.41 2.57
C ARG A 50 12.77 -9.27 3.99
N ARG A 51 13.00 -8.11 4.63
CA ARG A 51 12.53 -7.83 6.00
C ARG A 51 11.01 -7.69 6.03
N SER A 52 10.42 -7.05 5.02
CA SER A 52 8.96 -6.96 4.88
C SER A 52 8.36 -8.33 4.66
N THR A 53 8.95 -9.12 3.78
CA THR A 53 8.50 -10.49 3.50
C THR A 53 8.53 -11.36 4.75
N ARG A 54 9.62 -11.26 5.52
CA ARG A 54 9.77 -12.01 6.78
C ARG A 54 8.73 -11.57 7.81
N THR A 55 8.57 -10.27 8.00
CA THR A 55 7.60 -9.72 8.96
C THR A 55 6.18 -10.17 8.62
N ALA A 56 5.79 -10.08 7.35
CA ALA A 56 4.48 -10.55 6.90
C ALA A 56 4.30 -12.05 7.16
N ARG A 57 5.32 -12.84 6.86
CA ARG A 57 5.28 -14.30 7.07
C ARG A 57 5.08 -14.65 8.55
N GLU A 58 5.71 -13.91 9.45
CA GLU A 58 5.54 -14.10 10.89
C GLU A 58 4.09 -13.87 11.33
N HIS A 59 3.33 -13.11 10.57
CA HIS A 59 1.90 -12.87 10.78
C HIS A 59 1.01 -13.73 9.88
N GLY A 60 1.58 -14.73 9.20
CA GLY A 60 0.82 -15.66 8.36
C GLY A 60 0.45 -15.13 6.98
N ILE A 61 1.11 -14.08 6.52
CA ILE A 61 0.83 -13.46 5.21
C ILE A 61 2.05 -13.61 4.30
N ASP A 62 1.83 -14.14 3.09
CA ASP A 62 2.88 -14.30 2.10
C ASP A 62 2.79 -13.20 1.04
N ILE A 63 3.80 -12.33 1.01
CA ILE A 63 3.90 -11.27 0.01
C ILE A 63 5.01 -11.53 -1.01
N SER A 64 5.65 -12.71 -0.97
CA SER A 64 6.82 -13.02 -1.79
C SER A 64 6.54 -13.04 -3.30
N GLY A 65 5.29 -13.20 -3.70
CA GLY A 65 4.91 -13.23 -5.11
C GLY A 65 4.67 -11.85 -5.72
N GLN A 66 4.71 -10.78 -4.92
CA GLN A 66 4.50 -9.43 -5.44
C GLN A 66 5.71 -8.96 -6.25
N ILE A 67 5.44 -8.13 -7.27
CA ILE A 67 6.48 -7.54 -8.12
C ILE A 67 6.34 -6.03 -8.08
N CYS A 68 7.42 -5.34 -7.77
CA CYS A 68 7.47 -3.89 -7.70
C CYS A 68 7.20 -3.27 -9.07
N ARG A 69 6.31 -2.28 -9.11
CA ARG A 69 6.04 -1.51 -10.33
C ARG A 69 5.86 -0.03 -10.03
N LEU A 70 6.00 0.79 -11.06
CA LEU A 70 5.82 2.23 -10.96
C LEU A 70 4.32 2.58 -11.07
N PHE A 71 3.88 3.56 -10.29
CA PHE A 71 2.56 4.16 -10.43
C PHE A 71 2.45 4.83 -11.81
N ARG A 72 1.30 4.72 -12.45
CA ARG A 72 1.03 5.33 -13.76
C ARG A 72 -0.33 6.01 -13.75
N ILE A 73 -0.50 6.98 -14.64
CA ILE A 73 -1.73 7.79 -14.70
C ILE A 73 -2.97 6.92 -14.91
N SER A 74 -2.87 5.84 -15.69
CA SER A 74 -3.99 4.93 -15.91
C SER A 74 -4.49 4.25 -14.63
N ASP A 75 -3.70 4.25 -13.55
CA ASP A 75 -4.14 3.72 -12.26
C ASP A 75 -5.31 4.52 -11.69
N PHE A 76 -5.41 5.81 -11.98
CA PHE A 76 -6.56 6.63 -11.58
C PHE A 76 -7.86 6.11 -12.20
N ASP A 77 -7.79 5.58 -13.41
CA ASP A 77 -8.99 5.07 -14.09
C ASP A 77 -9.39 3.69 -13.60
N TYR A 78 -8.41 2.87 -13.23
CA TYR A 78 -8.64 1.48 -12.88
C TYR A 78 -9.08 1.26 -11.43
N TYR A 79 -8.48 2.00 -10.48
CA TYR A 79 -8.72 1.76 -9.05
C TYR A 79 -9.78 2.70 -8.50
N ASP A 80 -10.57 2.17 -7.56
CA ASP A 80 -11.58 2.95 -6.85
C ASP A 80 -10.95 3.81 -5.75
N HIS A 81 -9.92 3.28 -5.10
CA HIS A 81 -9.21 3.97 -4.02
C HIS A 81 -7.71 3.78 -4.17
N ILE A 82 -6.96 4.85 -3.89
CA ILE A 82 -5.50 4.85 -3.91
C ILE A 82 -5.03 5.34 -2.54
N PHE A 83 -4.45 4.44 -1.75
CA PHE A 83 -3.96 4.76 -0.42
C PHE A 83 -2.45 4.93 -0.43
N VAL A 84 -1.97 6.06 0.11
CA VAL A 84 -0.55 6.40 0.17
C VAL A 84 -0.08 6.37 1.63
N MET A 85 1.24 6.23 1.84
CA MET A 85 1.78 5.96 3.16
C MET A 85 2.18 7.23 3.92
N ASP A 86 2.61 8.25 3.21
CA ASP A 86 3.06 9.50 3.83
C ASP A 86 2.72 10.72 2.95
N LYS A 87 3.04 11.91 3.47
CA LYS A 87 2.71 13.17 2.78
C LYS A 87 3.49 13.35 1.48
N ARG A 88 4.71 12.80 1.39
CA ARG A 88 5.49 12.86 0.16
C ARG A 88 4.84 12.01 -0.93
N ASN A 89 4.45 10.78 -0.59
CA ASN A 89 3.71 9.94 -1.54
C ASN A 89 2.42 10.63 -1.99
N LEU A 90 1.71 11.25 -1.05
CA LEU A 90 0.47 11.98 -1.34
C LEU A 90 0.73 13.10 -2.35
N ALA A 91 1.74 13.93 -2.09
CA ALA A 91 2.08 15.04 -2.98
C ALA A 91 2.46 14.53 -4.37
N ASP A 92 3.29 13.48 -4.44
CA ASP A 92 3.74 12.92 -5.71
C ASP A 92 2.56 12.43 -6.56
N ILE A 93 1.62 11.72 -5.94
CA ILE A 93 0.45 11.20 -6.67
C ILE A 93 -0.49 12.34 -7.08
N LEU A 94 -0.71 13.31 -6.19
CA LEU A 94 -1.59 14.45 -6.51
C LEU A 94 -1.05 15.31 -7.65
N THR A 95 0.29 15.40 -7.84
CA THR A 95 0.85 16.11 -8.99
C THR A 95 0.53 15.41 -10.31
N MET A 96 0.24 14.11 -10.27
CA MET A 96 -0.11 13.34 -11.46
C MET A 96 -1.61 13.34 -11.74
N ALA A 97 -2.43 13.79 -10.79
CA ALA A 97 -3.88 13.82 -10.93
C ALA A 97 -4.30 14.81 -12.01
N ARG A 98 -5.21 14.39 -12.87
CA ARG A 98 -5.66 15.16 -14.05
C ARG A 98 -6.85 16.07 -13.72
N ASN A 99 -7.62 15.72 -12.69
CA ASN A 99 -8.89 16.37 -12.37
C ASN A 99 -9.31 16.06 -10.93
N ASP A 100 -10.46 16.56 -10.50
CA ASP A 100 -10.96 16.35 -9.15
C ASP A 100 -11.36 14.89 -8.88
N GLU A 101 -11.82 14.17 -9.90
CA GLU A 101 -12.17 12.76 -9.76
C GLU A 101 -10.93 11.93 -9.38
N ASP A 102 -9.78 12.21 -10.01
CA ASP A 102 -8.53 11.55 -9.68
C ASP A 102 -8.12 11.88 -8.23
N ARG A 103 -8.19 13.17 -7.85
CA ARG A 103 -7.79 13.63 -6.52
C ARG A 103 -8.61 12.99 -5.40
N LYS A 104 -9.91 12.84 -5.62
CA LYS A 104 -10.83 12.25 -4.63
C LYS A 104 -10.51 10.81 -4.30
N LYS A 105 -9.85 10.09 -5.19
CA LYS A 105 -9.50 8.69 -4.99
C LYS A 105 -8.30 8.51 -4.06
N VAL A 106 -7.50 9.55 -3.83
CA VAL A 106 -6.22 9.48 -3.13
C VAL A 106 -6.36 9.93 -1.68
N SER A 107 -5.89 9.12 -0.75
CA SER A 107 -5.88 9.47 0.68
C SER A 107 -4.76 8.75 1.41
N LEU A 108 -4.41 9.25 2.59
CA LEU A 108 -3.44 8.58 3.47
C LEU A 108 -4.07 7.30 4.03
N LEU A 109 -3.29 6.23 4.08
CA LEU A 109 -3.75 4.94 4.63
C LEU A 109 -4.28 5.08 6.06
N LEU A 110 -3.60 5.88 6.88
CA LEU A 110 -3.96 6.09 8.29
C LEU A 110 -4.86 7.31 8.51
N GLY A 111 -5.37 7.93 7.44
CA GLY A 111 -6.25 9.09 7.54
C GLY A 111 -5.49 10.38 7.82
N ASP A 112 -5.20 10.68 9.08
CA ASP A 112 -4.50 11.89 9.49
C ASP A 112 -3.05 11.66 9.89
N LYS A 113 -2.57 10.41 9.83
CA LYS A 113 -1.21 10.03 10.22
C LYS A 113 -0.44 9.44 9.07
N ILE A 114 0.88 9.42 9.20
CA ILE A 114 1.77 8.80 8.21
C ILE A 114 2.23 7.43 8.69
N VAL A 115 2.61 6.57 7.74
CA VAL A 115 3.32 5.32 8.01
C VAL A 115 4.81 5.61 7.81
N PRO A 116 5.64 5.54 8.89
CA PRO A 116 7.07 5.78 8.74
C PRO A 116 7.73 4.77 7.80
N ASP A 117 8.80 5.18 7.13
CA ASP A 117 9.57 4.28 6.27
C ASP A 117 10.52 3.44 7.12
N PRO A 118 10.37 2.11 7.16
CA PRO A 118 11.21 1.26 8.00
C PRO A 118 12.55 0.90 7.37
N TYR A 119 12.82 1.34 6.14
CA TYR A 119 13.93 0.86 5.33
C TYR A 119 15.30 0.98 6.04
N TYR A 120 15.52 2.04 6.79
CA TYR A 120 16.81 2.32 7.42
C TYR A 120 16.95 1.79 8.85
N ASP A 121 15.92 1.10 9.38
CA ASP A 121 15.94 0.58 10.75
C ASP A 121 15.15 -0.73 10.81
N ASP A 122 15.88 -1.84 10.95
CA ASP A 122 15.29 -3.19 10.99
C ASP A 122 14.25 -3.35 12.10
N ALA A 123 14.41 -2.64 13.22
CA ALA A 123 13.49 -2.71 14.33
C ALA A 123 12.12 -2.09 14.04
N GLN A 124 12.00 -1.33 12.95
CA GLN A 124 10.75 -0.64 12.61
C GLN A 124 9.78 -1.47 11.76
N PHE A 125 10.21 -2.62 11.24
CA PHE A 125 9.33 -3.43 10.36
C PHE A 125 8.12 -3.97 11.11
N GLU A 126 8.28 -4.47 12.32
CA GLU A 126 7.14 -4.95 13.10
C GLU A 126 6.19 -3.83 13.52
N PRO A 127 6.66 -2.70 14.12
CA PRO A 127 5.76 -1.58 14.41
C PRO A 127 5.01 -1.06 13.17
N VAL A 128 5.70 -0.96 12.03
CA VAL A 128 5.09 -0.49 10.77
C VAL A 128 4.03 -1.47 10.30
N PHE A 129 4.30 -2.77 10.38
CA PHE A 129 3.31 -3.79 10.04
C PHE A 129 2.03 -3.59 10.87
N LEU A 130 2.17 -3.41 12.18
CA LEU A 130 1.02 -3.24 13.07
C LEU A 130 0.23 -1.96 12.79
N MET A 131 0.92 -0.86 12.45
CA MET A 131 0.26 0.38 12.06
C MET A 131 -0.56 0.20 10.77
N ILE A 132 0.03 -0.46 9.78
CA ILE A 132 -0.62 -0.73 8.49
C ILE A 132 -1.81 -1.66 8.70
N GLU A 133 -1.66 -2.70 9.49
CA GLU A 133 -2.75 -3.63 9.80
C GLU A 133 -3.94 -2.91 10.40
N LYS A 134 -3.70 -2.03 11.38
CA LYS A 134 -4.75 -1.24 12.00
C LYS A 134 -5.46 -0.36 10.97
N GLY A 135 -4.69 0.33 10.12
CA GLY A 135 -5.25 1.17 9.06
C GLY A 135 -6.08 0.39 8.07
N CYS A 136 -5.60 -0.78 7.65
CA CYS A 136 -6.33 -1.64 6.73
C CYS A 136 -7.65 -2.14 7.34
N LYS A 137 -7.65 -2.48 8.62
CA LYS A 137 -8.89 -2.90 9.31
C LYS A 137 -9.92 -1.78 9.36
N GLU A 138 -9.49 -0.56 9.63
CA GLU A 138 -10.37 0.61 9.65
C GLU A 138 -10.96 0.89 8.28
N ILE A 139 -10.14 0.81 7.23
CA ILE A 139 -10.59 0.99 5.84
C ILE A 139 -11.60 -0.09 5.46
N LEU A 140 -11.32 -1.34 5.83
CA LEU A 140 -12.22 -2.45 5.54
C LEU A 140 -13.60 -2.21 6.13
N GLU A 141 -13.66 -1.73 7.37
CA GLU A 141 -14.92 -1.39 8.03
C GLU A 141 -15.66 -0.26 7.32
N GLU A 142 -14.95 0.78 6.89
CA GLU A 142 -15.55 1.92 6.20
C GLU A 142 -16.12 1.56 4.84
N LEU A 143 -15.41 0.73 4.08
CA LEU A 143 -15.76 0.43 2.68
C LEU A 143 -16.64 -0.80 2.52
N ASN A 144 -16.79 -1.56 3.57
CA ASN A 144 -17.58 -2.81 3.51
C ASN A 144 -19.04 -2.58 3.91
#